data_a427b48be571e9fb9047161d63f04e9f
#
_entry.id   a427b48be571e9fb9047161d63f04e9f
#
_cell.length_a   1.000
_cell.length_b   1.000
_cell.length_c   1.000
_cell.angle_alpha   90.00
_cell.angle_beta   90.00
_cell.angle_gamma   90.00
#
_symmetry.space_group_name_H-M   'P 1'
#
loop_
_entity.id
_entity.type
_entity.pdbx_description
1 polymer ?
#
loop_
_entity_poly.entity_id
_entity_poly.type
_entity_poly.pdbx_seq_one_letter_code
_entity_poly.pdbx_strand_id
1 'polypeptide(L)'
;MTTTRPPVLIREADVGEHFAGIIGLYRAHGWTHASDPDRLRTAIECSSFAVVALEDERVVGFARAMSDEAFAVYIADILVSPDRQRQGIGRTMTEAILEHYPMDRFHHQVLVAERGAEGFYRRLGMVPVNSYGLTAFIRARR
;
A
#
# COMPACT_ATOMS: atom_id res chain seq x y z
N MET A 1 -5.95 -31.72 13.49
CA MET A 1 -6.55 -31.10 12.27
C MET A 1 -6.01 -29.71 12.11
N THR A 2 -5.26 -29.48 11.05
CA THR A 2 -4.82 -28.14 10.67
C THR A 2 -5.97 -27.42 9.96
N THR A 3 -6.49 -26.38 10.58
CA THR A 3 -7.46 -25.50 9.93
C THR A 3 -6.73 -24.73 8.84
N THR A 4 -6.98 -25.07 7.58
CA THR A 4 -6.41 -24.34 6.45
C THR A 4 -7.12 -22.99 6.35
N ARG A 5 -6.38 -21.90 6.44
CA ARG A 5 -6.95 -20.57 6.22
C ARG A 5 -7.30 -20.40 4.75
N PRO A 6 -8.39 -19.67 4.41
CA PRO A 6 -8.72 -19.36 3.04
C PRO A 6 -7.55 -18.68 2.32
N PRO A 7 -7.36 -18.91 1.02
CA PRO A 7 -6.34 -18.21 0.25
C PRO A 7 -6.65 -16.71 0.20
N VAL A 8 -5.59 -15.89 0.14
CA VAL A 8 -5.71 -14.45 -0.01
C VAL A 8 -5.64 -14.11 -1.49
N LEU A 9 -6.63 -13.38 -1.98
CA LEU A 9 -6.69 -12.89 -3.36
C LEU A 9 -6.35 -11.42 -3.40
N ILE A 10 -5.49 -11.02 -4.35
CA ILE A 10 -5.19 -9.62 -4.62
C ILE A 10 -6.04 -9.16 -5.79
N ARG A 11 -6.78 -8.07 -5.61
CA ARG A 11 -7.63 -7.47 -6.63
C ARG A 11 -7.49 -5.97 -6.63
N GLU A 12 -7.79 -5.35 -7.76
CA GLU A 12 -7.93 -3.91 -7.83
C GLU A 12 -9.05 -3.46 -6.87
N ALA A 13 -8.80 -2.40 -6.12
CA ALA A 13 -9.76 -1.91 -5.13
C ALA A 13 -10.95 -1.25 -5.82
N ASP A 14 -12.16 -1.61 -5.39
CA ASP A 14 -13.40 -0.93 -5.74
C ASP A 14 -13.89 -0.18 -4.51
N VAL A 15 -14.00 1.15 -4.60
CA VAL A 15 -14.33 1.98 -3.44
C VAL A 15 -15.73 1.64 -2.90
N GLY A 16 -16.71 1.43 -3.77
CA GLY A 16 -18.07 1.09 -3.35
C GLY A 16 -18.15 -0.22 -2.60
N GLU A 17 -17.42 -1.22 -3.05
CA GLU A 17 -17.43 -2.56 -2.47
C GLU A 17 -16.51 -2.69 -1.25
N HIS A 18 -15.33 -2.07 -1.31
CA HIS A 18 -14.26 -2.35 -0.35
C HIS A 18 -14.06 -1.26 0.71
N PHE A 19 -14.74 -0.11 0.61
CA PHE A 19 -14.46 1.03 1.48
C PHE A 19 -14.61 0.72 2.97
N ALA A 20 -15.68 0.02 3.36
CA ALA A 20 -15.90 -0.33 4.77
C ALA A 20 -14.76 -1.17 5.35
N GLY A 21 -14.25 -2.12 4.56
CA GLY A 21 -13.11 -2.93 4.96
C GLY A 21 -11.81 -2.14 5.00
N ILE A 22 -11.60 -1.25 4.02
CA ILE A 22 -10.40 -0.40 3.94
C ILE A 22 -10.33 0.53 5.14
N ILE A 23 -11.41 1.26 5.47
CA ILE A 23 -11.39 2.16 6.62
C ILE A 23 -11.15 1.40 7.92
N GLY A 24 -11.62 0.15 8.02
CA GLY A 24 -11.34 -0.73 9.15
C GLY A 24 -9.85 -0.99 9.34
N LEU A 25 -9.08 -1.11 8.23
CA LEU A 25 -7.62 -1.27 8.31
C LEU A 25 -6.94 -0.02 8.86
N TYR A 26 -7.35 1.16 8.41
CA TYR A 26 -6.80 2.42 8.92
C TYR A 26 -7.10 2.58 10.42
N ARG A 27 -8.29 2.22 10.86
CA ARG A 27 -8.66 2.24 12.28
C ARG A 27 -7.82 1.26 13.10
N ALA A 28 -7.62 0.05 12.59
CA ALA A 28 -6.83 -0.98 13.27
C ALA A 28 -5.38 -0.55 13.48
N HIS A 29 -4.83 0.26 12.57
CA HIS A 29 -3.49 0.81 12.69
C HIS A 29 -3.41 2.13 13.45
N GLY A 30 -4.56 2.68 13.87
CA GLY A 30 -4.60 3.96 14.58
C GLY A 30 -4.22 5.16 13.72
N TRP A 31 -4.34 5.06 12.40
CA TRP A 31 -4.01 6.16 11.49
C TRP A 31 -5.15 7.16 11.41
N THR A 32 -4.79 8.45 11.42
CA THR A 32 -5.76 9.54 11.46
C THR A 32 -6.64 9.65 10.22
N HIS A 33 -6.28 9.00 9.13
CA HIS A 33 -7.11 8.91 7.92
C HIS A 33 -8.53 8.44 8.24
N ALA A 34 -8.69 7.54 9.19
CA ALA A 34 -9.98 6.98 9.55
C ALA A 34 -10.88 7.96 10.32
N SER A 35 -10.33 9.07 10.82
CA SER A 35 -11.11 10.10 11.53
C SER A 35 -11.91 11.02 10.59
N ASP A 36 -11.62 10.96 9.30
CA ASP A 36 -12.32 11.74 8.27
C ASP A 36 -12.66 10.80 7.09
N PRO A 37 -13.75 10.02 7.21
CA PRO A 37 -14.12 9.01 6.21
C PRO A 37 -14.33 9.58 4.80
N ASP A 38 -14.94 10.74 4.66
CA ASP A 38 -15.19 11.35 3.36
C ASP A 38 -13.88 11.74 2.66
N ARG A 39 -12.95 12.29 3.41
CA ARG A 39 -11.62 12.63 2.91
C ARG A 39 -10.84 11.37 2.51
N LEU A 40 -10.92 10.32 3.29
CA LEU A 40 -10.28 9.03 2.96
C LEU A 40 -10.88 8.44 1.69
N ARG A 41 -12.21 8.46 1.54
CA ARG A 41 -12.87 8.00 0.32
C ARG A 41 -12.35 8.78 -0.90
N THR A 42 -12.27 10.10 -0.80
CA THR A 42 -11.72 10.93 -1.88
C THR A 42 -10.28 10.54 -2.23
N ALA A 43 -9.43 10.31 -1.21
CA ALA A 43 -8.05 9.89 -1.44
C ALA A 43 -7.98 8.55 -2.20
N ILE A 44 -8.83 7.60 -1.85
CA ILE A 44 -8.87 6.30 -2.53
C ILE A 44 -9.37 6.45 -3.97
N GLU A 45 -10.45 7.20 -4.17
CA GLU A 45 -11.03 7.46 -5.50
C GLU A 45 -10.03 8.17 -6.43
N CYS A 46 -9.21 9.06 -5.87
CA CYS A 46 -8.19 9.79 -6.64
C CYS A 46 -6.87 9.04 -6.76
N SER A 47 -6.72 7.87 -6.17
CA SER A 47 -5.53 7.05 -6.34
C SER A 47 -5.45 6.53 -7.77
N SER A 48 -4.24 6.57 -8.35
CA SER A 48 -4.02 6.11 -9.73
C SER A 48 -4.18 4.60 -9.85
N PHE A 49 -3.77 3.87 -8.83
CA PHE A 49 -3.90 2.42 -8.75
C PHE A 49 -3.98 2.02 -7.28
N ALA A 50 -4.90 1.15 -6.96
CA ALA A 50 -5.04 0.63 -5.60
C ALA A 50 -5.47 -0.83 -5.63
N VAL A 51 -4.98 -1.60 -4.67
CA VAL A 51 -5.30 -3.02 -4.55
C VAL A 51 -5.80 -3.35 -3.16
N VAL A 52 -6.64 -4.37 -3.08
CA VAL A 52 -7.04 -4.99 -1.82
C VAL A 52 -6.58 -6.44 -1.79
N ALA A 53 -6.29 -6.91 -0.59
CA ALA A 53 -6.09 -8.31 -0.31
C ALA A 53 -7.35 -8.83 0.38
N LEU A 54 -7.95 -9.87 -0.18
CA LEU A 54 -9.22 -10.43 0.28
C LEU A 54 -9.02 -11.85 0.79
N GLU A 55 -9.51 -12.11 1.99
CA GLU A 55 -9.71 -13.45 2.52
C GLU A 55 -11.23 -13.71 2.50
N ASP A 56 -11.69 -14.52 1.56
CA ASP A 56 -13.09 -14.56 1.16
C ASP A 56 -13.55 -13.14 0.79
N GLU A 57 -14.51 -12.57 1.49
CA GLU A 57 -14.98 -11.19 1.25
C GLU A 57 -14.37 -10.17 2.21
N ARG A 58 -13.55 -10.61 3.18
CA ARG A 58 -12.93 -9.73 4.16
C ARG A 58 -11.70 -9.04 3.58
N VAL A 59 -11.65 -7.71 3.70
CA VAL A 59 -10.45 -6.93 3.33
C VAL A 59 -9.41 -7.10 4.44
N VAL A 60 -8.32 -7.79 4.12
CA VAL A 60 -7.20 -8.02 5.05
C VAL A 60 -5.97 -7.22 4.69
N GLY A 61 -5.97 -6.54 3.54
CA GLY A 61 -4.89 -5.66 3.12
C GLY A 61 -5.36 -4.61 2.13
N PHE A 62 -4.64 -3.50 2.08
CA PHE A 62 -4.89 -2.39 1.15
C PHE A 62 -3.57 -1.70 0.84
N ALA A 63 -3.38 -1.34 -0.42
CA ALA A 63 -2.25 -0.53 -0.85
C ALA A 63 -2.68 0.39 -1.99
N ARG A 64 -2.11 1.59 -2.02
CA ARG A 64 -2.45 2.57 -3.07
C ARG A 64 -1.25 3.33 -3.56
N ALA A 65 -1.31 3.75 -4.80
CA ALA A 65 -0.26 4.52 -5.45
C ALA A 65 -0.85 5.70 -6.22
N MET A 66 -0.06 6.75 -6.33
CA MET A 66 -0.36 7.93 -7.15
C MET A 66 0.69 8.09 -8.23
N SER A 67 0.27 8.37 -9.45
CA SER A 67 1.17 8.46 -10.59
C SER A 67 0.70 9.53 -11.57
N ASP A 68 1.67 10.11 -12.30
CA ASP A 68 1.39 10.93 -13.49
C ASP A 68 1.07 10.05 -14.72
N GLU A 69 1.11 8.72 -14.55
CA GLU A 69 0.92 7.71 -15.60
C GLU A 69 1.97 7.78 -16.73
N ALA A 70 3.07 8.47 -16.49
CA ALA A 70 4.15 8.65 -17.46
C ALA A 70 5.54 8.31 -16.90
N PHE A 71 5.95 8.95 -15.81
CA PHE A 71 7.32 8.83 -15.32
C PHE A 71 7.42 8.49 -13.82
N ALA A 72 6.51 8.96 -12.99
CA ALA A 72 6.64 8.92 -11.54
C ALA A 72 5.52 8.13 -10.89
N VAL A 73 5.87 7.40 -9.83
CA VAL A 73 4.93 6.69 -8.96
C VAL A 73 5.29 6.96 -7.51
N TYR A 74 4.28 7.33 -6.72
CA TYR A 74 4.41 7.41 -5.27
C TYR A 74 3.49 6.37 -4.63
N ILE A 75 4.08 5.44 -3.90
CA ILE A 75 3.32 4.45 -3.13
C ILE A 75 2.99 5.09 -1.79
N ALA A 76 1.71 5.35 -1.55
CA ALA A 76 1.29 6.19 -0.43
C ALA A 76 1.04 5.41 0.84
N ASP A 77 0.31 4.30 0.75
CA ASP A 77 -0.09 3.52 1.91
C ASP A 77 -0.03 2.03 1.58
N ILE A 78 0.47 1.24 2.54
CA ILE A 78 0.45 -0.22 2.49
C ILE A 78 0.03 -0.69 3.88
N LEU A 79 -1.15 -1.30 3.98
CA LEU A 79 -1.74 -1.74 5.24
C LEU A 79 -2.10 -3.21 5.19
N VAL A 80 -1.76 -3.94 6.25
CA VAL A 80 -2.17 -5.34 6.43
C VAL A 80 -2.85 -5.45 7.80
N SER A 81 -3.99 -6.14 7.85
CA SER A 81 -4.69 -6.40 9.11
C SER A 81 -3.73 -6.97 10.15
N PRO A 82 -3.77 -6.49 11.42
CA PRO A 82 -2.84 -6.95 12.45
C PRO A 82 -2.81 -8.46 12.65
N ASP A 83 -3.94 -9.14 12.48
CA ASP A 83 -4.05 -10.59 12.62
C ASP A 83 -3.52 -11.37 11.41
N ARG A 84 -3.10 -10.68 10.35
CA ARG A 84 -2.63 -11.28 9.10
C ARG A 84 -1.25 -10.81 8.68
N GLN A 85 -0.53 -10.11 9.53
CA GLN A 85 0.84 -9.67 9.25
C GLN A 85 1.82 -10.85 9.21
N ARG A 86 2.97 -10.64 8.57
CA ARG A 86 4.06 -11.62 8.42
C ARG A 86 3.66 -12.88 7.64
N GLN A 87 2.70 -12.76 6.73
CA GLN A 87 2.22 -13.86 5.88
C GLN A 87 2.43 -13.57 4.38
N GLY A 88 3.20 -12.54 4.06
CA GLY A 88 3.52 -12.18 2.68
C GLY A 88 2.46 -11.33 1.98
N ILE A 89 1.39 -10.91 2.65
CA ILE A 89 0.30 -10.12 2.05
C ILE A 89 0.80 -8.75 1.61
N GLY A 90 1.52 -8.04 2.48
CA GLY A 90 2.09 -6.73 2.15
C GLY A 90 3.05 -6.80 0.98
N ARG A 91 3.88 -7.83 0.94
CA ARG A 91 4.79 -8.09 -0.17
C ARG A 91 4.04 -8.30 -1.47
N THR A 92 3.03 -9.15 -1.48
CA THR A 92 2.27 -9.47 -2.69
C THR A 92 1.53 -8.25 -3.22
N MET A 93 0.94 -7.42 -2.34
CA MET A 93 0.30 -6.17 -2.75
C MET A 93 1.31 -5.18 -3.33
N THR A 94 2.46 -5.04 -2.70
CA THR A 94 3.51 -4.12 -3.18
C THR A 94 4.03 -4.59 -4.54
N GLU A 95 4.28 -5.88 -4.69
CA GLU A 95 4.68 -6.46 -5.99
C GLU A 95 3.63 -6.19 -7.08
N ALA A 96 2.35 -6.28 -6.76
CA ALA A 96 1.27 -5.97 -7.71
C ALA A 96 1.34 -4.51 -8.18
N ILE A 97 1.63 -3.57 -7.28
CA ILE A 97 1.83 -2.16 -7.64
C ILE A 97 3.07 -2.00 -8.51
N LEU A 98 4.19 -2.61 -8.12
CA LEU A 98 5.44 -2.49 -8.88
C LEU A 98 5.33 -3.12 -10.27
N GLU A 99 4.59 -4.20 -10.43
CA GLU A 99 4.31 -4.80 -11.74
C GLU A 99 3.43 -3.93 -12.62
N HIS A 100 2.47 -3.22 -12.01
CA HIS A 100 1.61 -2.28 -12.72
C HIS A 100 2.39 -1.08 -13.27
N TYR A 101 3.49 -0.71 -12.60
CA TYR A 101 4.36 0.40 -12.98
C TYR A 101 5.78 -0.10 -13.25
N PRO A 102 6.04 -0.67 -14.44
CA PRO A 102 7.34 -1.27 -14.71
C PRO A 102 8.47 -0.25 -14.82
N MET A 103 9.67 -0.66 -14.40
CA MET A 103 10.87 0.18 -14.29
C MET A 103 11.35 0.78 -15.62
N ASP A 104 11.05 0.15 -16.74
CA ASP A 104 11.42 0.66 -18.06
C ASP A 104 10.63 1.91 -18.48
N ARG A 105 9.51 2.18 -17.79
CA ARG A 105 8.65 3.35 -18.06
C ARG A 105 8.60 4.32 -16.90
N PHE A 106 8.74 3.85 -15.67
CA PHE A 106 8.56 4.66 -14.45
C PHE A 106 9.84 4.67 -13.63
N HIS A 107 10.69 5.68 -13.85
CA HIS A 107 12.00 5.74 -13.21
C HIS A 107 11.95 6.23 -11.76
N HIS A 108 10.91 6.95 -11.37
CA HIS A 108 10.75 7.44 -10.00
C HIS A 108 9.62 6.71 -9.30
N GLN A 109 9.95 5.54 -8.76
CA GLN A 109 9.03 4.76 -7.93
C GLN A 109 9.48 4.92 -6.49
N VAL A 110 8.81 5.79 -5.76
CA VAL A 110 9.24 6.18 -4.42
C VAL A 110 8.15 5.96 -3.39
N LEU A 111 8.58 5.75 -2.15
CA LEU A 111 7.71 5.71 -0.99
C LEU A 111 8.47 6.26 0.21
N VAL A 112 7.74 6.58 1.27
CA VAL A 112 8.31 6.93 2.56
C VAL A 112 8.05 5.77 3.50
N ALA A 113 9.11 5.09 3.91
CA ALA A 113 9.02 3.95 4.81
C ALA A 113 8.88 4.42 6.25
N GLU A 114 7.98 3.80 7.00
CA GLU A 114 7.88 4.01 8.43
C GLU A 114 9.10 3.42 9.14
N ARG A 115 9.34 3.91 10.36
CA ARG A 115 10.41 3.40 11.20
C ARG A 115 10.24 1.88 11.40
N GLY A 116 11.32 1.14 11.13
CA GLY A 116 11.32 -0.32 11.24
C GLY A 116 10.90 -1.07 9.97
N ALA A 117 10.39 -0.38 8.96
CA ALA A 117 9.95 -1.01 7.70
C ALA A 117 11.04 -1.11 6.64
N GLU A 118 12.23 -0.54 6.88
CA GLU A 118 13.30 -0.50 5.88
C GLU A 118 13.68 -1.89 5.35
N GLY A 119 13.81 -2.88 6.22
CA GLY A 119 14.14 -4.25 5.82
C GLY A 119 13.12 -4.89 4.91
N PHE A 120 11.84 -4.58 5.12
CA PHE A 120 10.76 -5.05 4.26
C PHE A 120 10.93 -4.55 2.83
N TYR A 121 11.19 -3.26 2.65
CA TYR A 121 11.37 -2.68 1.31
C TYR A 121 12.67 -3.10 0.66
N ARG A 122 13.75 -3.29 1.42
CA ARG A 122 15.01 -3.82 0.88
C ARG A 122 14.82 -5.23 0.31
N ARG A 123 14.02 -6.07 0.95
CA ARG A 123 13.71 -7.41 0.44
C ARG A 123 12.90 -7.40 -0.87
N LEU A 124 12.22 -6.28 -1.15
CA LEU A 124 11.52 -6.06 -2.41
C LEU A 124 12.42 -5.47 -3.51
N GLY A 125 13.70 -5.27 -3.23
CA GLY A 125 14.65 -4.69 -4.16
C GLY A 125 14.68 -3.17 -4.16
N MET A 126 14.00 -2.52 -3.21
CA MET A 126 14.03 -1.07 -3.05
C MET A 126 15.16 -0.68 -2.12
N VAL A 127 15.76 0.46 -2.36
CA VAL A 127 16.87 0.98 -1.56
C VAL A 127 16.64 2.44 -1.20
N PRO A 128 17.22 2.94 -0.10
CA PRO A 128 17.13 4.37 0.22
C PRO A 128 17.67 5.24 -0.92
N VAL A 129 17.03 6.39 -1.13
CA VAL A 129 17.41 7.30 -2.24
C VAL A 129 18.84 7.76 -2.17
N ASN A 130 19.44 7.85 -0.98
CA ASN A 130 20.85 8.25 -0.81
C ASN A 130 21.85 7.23 -1.39
N SER A 131 21.40 5.98 -1.64
CA SER A 131 22.22 4.98 -2.35
C SER A 131 22.56 5.41 -3.78
N TYR A 132 21.78 6.33 -4.35
CA TYR A 132 21.99 6.89 -5.68
C TYR A 132 22.53 8.33 -5.64
N GLY A 133 23.05 8.79 -4.50
CA GLY A 133 23.50 10.16 -4.33
C GLY A 133 22.38 11.19 -4.29
N LEU A 134 21.14 10.75 -4.11
CA LEU A 134 19.95 11.60 -4.05
C LEU A 134 19.52 11.82 -2.60
N THR A 135 18.79 12.89 -2.34
CA THR A 135 18.21 13.16 -1.03
C THR A 135 16.72 13.45 -1.18
N ALA A 136 15.90 12.75 -0.43
CA ALA A 136 14.47 13.01 -0.37
C ALA A 136 14.19 14.11 0.67
N PHE A 137 13.29 15.02 0.33
CA PHE A 137 12.85 16.09 1.24
C PHE A 137 11.36 15.93 1.54
N ILE A 138 10.98 16.19 2.77
CA ILE A 138 9.60 16.21 3.20
C ILE A 138 9.26 17.56 3.82
N ARG A 139 8.12 18.13 3.42
CA ARG A 139 7.56 19.29 4.10
C ARG A 139 6.61 18.79 5.18
N ALA A 140 7.05 18.83 6.42
CA ALA A 140 6.28 18.33 7.54
C ALA A 140 5.56 19.48 8.27
N ARG A 141 4.38 19.17 8.80
CA ARG A 141 3.65 20.07 9.69
C ARG A 141 4.38 20.08 11.04
N ARG A 142 4.78 21.26 11.48
CA ARG A 142 5.41 21.46 12.79
C ARG A 142 4.37 21.68 13.89
#